data_7802b7d0054be52dee421ceb09c06eb4
#
_entry.id   7802b7d0054be52dee421ceb09c06eb4
#
_cell.length_a   1.000
_cell.length_b   1.000
_cell.length_c   1.000
_cell.angle_alpha   90.00
_cell.angle_beta   90.00
_cell.angle_gamma   90.00
#
_symmetry.space_group_name_H-M   'P 1'
#
loop_
_entity.id
_entity.type
_entity.pdbx_description
1 polymer ?
#
loop_
_entity_poly.entity_id
_entity_poly.type
_entity_poly.pdbx_seq_one_letter_code
_entity_poly.pdbx_strand_id
1 'polypeptide(L)'
;MEYTNAKLPVMPSPIRSQVKSDKKATRLCGSLLVVAAALLFVPQVRAQANSRAPSSSSSPSALPAMRAEDHLTWIEQLNGSANTEDQVMLLDSSIGYLIGRHVLLDAGVPVYFIRANTTTSSGASMTNSFTELGDVYGQVRLSFPNPALNFKTQLTGRAPTGSTSDGISTGHATYDWTNRIDRDFGHWTPFLEVGLANSIPDAFVYRRPFASYGELAHFQAGASYHVVNWLNVAASGFDVAPWGSQTIDSRVARNGSGATGHGPPFLQGHQTTGGSSLAADNGFSAGLSISPTKAIDFTVGYSRSTHYDLNTVSFGIAVNMRAILSHPGL
;
A
#
# COMPACT_ATOMS: atom_id res chain seq x y z
N MET A 1 -57.24 -55.45 -9.32
CA MET A 1 -56.36 -54.66 -10.22
C MET A 1 -56.54 -53.23 -9.83
N GLU A 2 -55.68 -52.73 -8.95
CA GLU A 2 -55.70 -51.30 -8.52
C GLU A 2 -54.60 -50.56 -9.29
N TYR A 3 -55.01 -49.52 -10.01
CA TYR A 3 -54.07 -48.65 -10.72
C TYR A 3 -53.64 -47.52 -9.74
N THR A 4 -52.41 -47.60 -9.32
CA THR A 4 -51.75 -46.52 -8.50
C THR A 4 -51.29 -45.36 -9.45
N ASN A 5 -51.90 -44.21 -9.33
CA ASN A 5 -51.48 -42.98 -10.00
C ASN A 5 -50.18 -42.45 -9.44
N ALA A 6 -49.09 -42.60 -10.20
CA ALA A 6 -47.81 -41.95 -9.90
C ALA A 6 -47.83 -40.45 -10.26
N LYS A 7 -47.73 -39.59 -9.25
CA LYS A 7 -47.51 -38.15 -9.41
C LYS A 7 -46.10 -37.87 -9.96
N LEU A 8 -46.01 -37.24 -11.14
CA LEU A 8 -44.75 -36.73 -11.66
C LEU A 8 -44.19 -35.57 -10.83
N PRO A 9 -42.87 -35.49 -10.61
CA PRO A 9 -42.27 -34.38 -9.87
C PRO A 9 -42.29 -33.09 -10.69
N VAL A 10 -42.70 -32.01 -10.04
CA VAL A 10 -42.67 -30.64 -10.58
C VAL A 10 -41.23 -30.17 -10.68
N MET A 11 -40.74 -29.85 -11.88
CA MET A 11 -39.47 -29.25 -12.10
C MET A 11 -39.45 -27.81 -11.56
N PRO A 12 -38.42 -27.40 -10.81
CA PRO A 12 -38.28 -26.01 -10.40
C PRO A 12 -37.95 -25.13 -11.61
N SER A 13 -38.62 -23.97 -11.70
CA SER A 13 -38.39 -22.95 -12.71
C SER A 13 -36.96 -22.38 -12.65
N PRO A 14 -36.35 -21.99 -13.78
CA PRO A 14 -35.01 -21.40 -13.78
C PRO A 14 -35.02 -20.03 -13.09
N ILE A 15 -34.14 -19.89 -12.11
CA ILE A 15 -33.85 -18.63 -11.43
C ILE A 15 -33.25 -17.67 -12.46
N ARG A 16 -34.00 -16.67 -12.88
CA ARG A 16 -33.47 -15.50 -13.60
C ARG A 16 -32.55 -14.72 -12.68
N SER A 17 -31.26 -14.88 -12.82
CA SER A 17 -30.29 -13.98 -12.22
C SER A 17 -30.44 -12.59 -12.85
N GLN A 18 -31.00 -11.67 -12.11
CA GLN A 18 -30.95 -10.25 -12.44
C GLN A 18 -29.52 -9.78 -12.23
N VAL A 19 -28.75 -9.64 -13.30
CA VAL A 19 -27.50 -8.88 -13.28
C VAL A 19 -27.86 -7.41 -13.09
N LYS A 20 -27.80 -6.93 -11.84
CA LYS A 20 -27.83 -5.50 -11.56
C LYS A 20 -26.53 -4.90 -12.09
N SER A 21 -26.64 -4.20 -13.22
CA SER A 21 -25.58 -3.36 -13.76
C SER A 21 -25.19 -2.31 -12.70
N ASP A 22 -24.00 -2.44 -12.12
CA ASP A 22 -23.45 -1.51 -11.16
C ASP A 22 -23.06 -0.20 -11.85
N LYS A 23 -23.99 0.76 -11.87
CA LYS A 23 -23.76 2.13 -12.38
C LYS A 23 -22.72 2.93 -11.56
N LYS A 24 -22.19 2.38 -10.47
CA LYS A 24 -21.17 3.04 -9.63
C LYS A 24 -19.76 3.02 -10.24
N ALA A 25 -19.39 1.97 -10.94
CA ALA A 25 -18.07 1.86 -11.57
C ALA A 25 -17.81 2.93 -12.65
N THR A 26 -18.86 3.31 -13.39
CA THR A 26 -18.75 4.31 -14.48
C THR A 26 -18.54 5.73 -13.96
N ARG A 27 -18.94 6.05 -12.73
CA ARG A 27 -18.78 7.41 -12.17
C ARG A 27 -17.38 7.66 -11.61
N LEU A 28 -16.70 6.65 -11.04
CA LEU A 28 -15.33 6.80 -10.53
C LEU A 28 -14.31 6.98 -11.67
N CYS A 29 -14.47 6.25 -12.77
CA CYS A 29 -13.59 6.37 -13.93
C CYS A 29 -13.64 7.77 -14.57
N GLY A 30 -14.83 8.39 -14.57
CA GLY A 30 -15.01 9.77 -15.07
C GLY A 30 -14.31 10.83 -14.23
N SER A 31 -14.29 10.69 -12.92
CA SER A 31 -13.64 11.66 -12.00
C SER A 31 -12.11 11.60 -12.07
N LEU A 32 -11.53 10.41 -12.26
CA LEU A 32 -10.08 10.24 -12.40
C LEU A 32 -9.56 10.86 -13.71
N LEU A 33 -10.34 10.74 -14.79
CA LEU A 33 -9.98 11.31 -16.10
C LEU A 33 -9.98 12.85 -16.08
N VAL A 34 -10.85 13.47 -15.31
CA VAL A 34 -10.91 14.93 -15.15
C VAL A 34 -9.69 15.48 -14.40
N VAL A 35 -9.20 14.77 -13.37
CA VAL A 35 -7.99 15.18 -12.64
C VAL A 35 -6.74 15.03 -13.51
N ALA A 36 -6.62 13.97 -14.30
CA ALA A 36 -5.52 13.80 -15.25
C ALA A 36 -5.54 14.85 -16.38
N ALA A 37 -6.72 15.22 -16.88
CA ALA A 37 -6.87 16.26 -17.90
C ALA A 37 -6.55 17.66 -17.35
N ALA A 38 -6.88 17.97 -16.10
CA ALA A 38 -6.56 19.24 -15.46
C ALA A 38 -5.04 19.46 -15.28
N LEU A 39 -4.26 18.38 -15.12
CA LEU A 39 -2.79 18.46 -15.05
C LEU A 39 -2.13 18.79 -16.40
N LEU A 40 -2.81 18.54 -17.52
CA LEU A 40 -2.29 18.78 -18.88
C LEU A 40 -2.59 20.19 -19.41
N PHE A 41 -3.58 20.90 -18.83
CA PHE A 41 -4.08 22.18 -19.38
C PHE A 41 -3.64 23.45 -18.61
N VAL A 42 -2.63 23.39 -17.74
CA VAL A 42 -2.12 24.60 -17.08
C VAL A 42 -1.18 25.35 -18.04
N PRO A 43 -1.43 26.65 -18.34
CA PRO A 43 -0.59 27.42 -19.25
C PRO A 43 0.85 27.51 -18.71
N GLN A 44 1.81 27.37 -19.60
CA GLN A 44 3.24 27.46 -19.30
C GLN A 44 3.59 28.85 -18.79
N VAL A 45 3.67 29.04 -17.49
CA VAL A 45 4.37 30.19 -16.91
C VAL A 45 5.88 29.91 -17.02
N ARG A 46 6.57 30.64 -17.84
CA ARG A 46 8.04 30.64 -17.94
C ARG A 46 8.62 31.07 -16.59
N ALA A 47 8.99 30.12 -15.75
CA ALA A 47 9.84 30.34 -14.59
C ALA A 47 11.29 30.29 -15.06
N GLN A 48 12.02 31.38 -14.86
CA GLN A 48 13.46 31.43 -15.09
C GLN A 48 14.15 30.41 -14.21
N ALA A 49 14.92 29.53 -14.83
CA ALA A 49 15.68 28.46 -14.21
C ALA A 49 16.82 29.08 -13.37
N ASN A 50 16.61 29.14 -12.06
CA ASN A 50 17.74 29.07 -11.15
C ASN A 50 17.97 27.58 -10.89
N SER A 51 19.12 27.09 -11.36
CA SER A 51 19.58 25.72 -11.23
C SER A 51 19.91 25.38 -9.76
N ARG A 52 18.86 25.08 -8.99
CA ARG A 52 18.96 24.39 -7.72
C ARG A 52 18.52 22.96 -7.96
N ALA A 53 19.37 22.01 -7.60
CA ALA A 53 19.09 20.58 -7.73
C ALA A 53 17.67 20.26 -7.21
N PRO A 54 16.86 19.49 -7.97
CA PRO A 54 15.50 19.19 -7.57
C PRO A 54 15.53 18.40 -6.27
N SER A 55 14.97 18.98 -5.22
CA SER A 55 14.66 18.28 -4.01
C SER A 55 13.64 17.17 -4.35
N SER A 56 14.03 15.94 -4.17
CA SER A 56 13.19 14.78 -4.41
C SER A 56 11.89 14.88 -3.62
N SER A 57 10.76 14.93 -4.34
CA SER A 57 9.44 14.92 -3.76
C SER A 57 9.23 13.62 -3.00
N SER A 58 9.12 13.71 -1.71
CA SER A 58 8.85 12.58 -0.83
C SER A 58 7.36 12.21 -0.88
N SER A 59 7.04 11.11 -1.56
CA SER A 59 5.84 10.33 -1.23
C SER A 59 5.94 9.85 0.21
N PRO A 60 4.84 9.52 0.91
CA PRO A 60 4.93 8.85 2.19
C PRO A 60 5.59 7.46 2.17
N SER A 61 5.97 6.92 1.01
CA SER A 61 6.94 5.84 0.80
C SER A 61 8.31 6.36 0.38
N ALA A 62 8.63 7.63 0.66
CA ALA A 62 9.89 8.19 0.23
C ALA A 62 11.04 7.63 1.04
N LEU A 63 11.85 6.83 0.39
CA LEU A 63 13.21 6.62 0.78
C LEU A 63 13.94 7.98 0.82
N PRO A 64 14.88 8.19 1.77
CA PRO A 64 15.66 9.43 1.86
C PRO A 64 16.24 9.82 0.51
N ALA A 65 16.25 11.13 0.22
CA ALA A 65 16.69 11.67 -1.05
C ALA A 65 18.11 11.22 -1.39
N MET A 66 18.24 10.37 -2.41
CA MET A 66 19.53 9.83 -2.85
C MET A 66 20.28 10.82 -3.72
N ARG A 67 21.55 11.04 -3.44
CA ARG A 67 22.44 11.80 -4.29
C ARG A 67 22.95 10.96 -5.45
N ALA A 68 23.06 11.55 -6.63
CA ALA A 68 23.58 10.91 -7.84
C ALA A 68 25.06 10.41 -7.74
N GLU A 69 25.76 10.78 -6.67
CA GLU A 69 27.15 10.40 -6.41
C GLU A 69 27.28 9.14 -5.56
N ASP A 70 26.17 8.72 -4.92
CA ASP A 70 26.14 7.56 -4.04
C ASP A 70 25.61 6.33 -4.79
N HIS A 71 26.52 5.49 -5.29
CA HIS A 71 26.15 4.26 -6.00
C HIS A 71 25.58 3.18 -5.07
N LEU A 72 26.11 3.05 -3.85
CA LEU A 72 25.61 2.10 -2.84
C LEU A 72 24.70 2.81 -1.86
N THR A 73 23.57 2.22 -1.52
CA THR A 73 22.64 2.70 -0.49
C THR A 73 22.47 1.63 0.59
N TRP A 74 22.35 2.07 1.83
CA TRP A 74 21.97 1.22 2.94
C TRP A 74 20.99 2.00 3.81
N ILE A 75 19.75 1.51 3.87
CA ILE A 75 18.66 2.18 4.54
C ILE A 75 18.07 1.23 5.58
N GLU A 76 17.99 1.74 6.80
CA GLU A 76 17.23 1.14 7.89
C GLU A 76 15.95 1.93 8.09
N GLN A 77 14.81 1.28 8.01
CA GLN A 77 13.53 1.93 8.16
C GLN A 77 12.68 1.23 9.22
N LEU A 78 12.38 1.93 10.30
CA LEU A 78 11.45 1.49 11.33
C LEU A 78 10.11 2.19 11.13
N ASN A 79 9.06 1.41 10.91
CA ASN A 79 7.70 1.90 10.74
C ASN A 79 6.79 1.28 11.79
N GLY A 80 5.90 2.05 12.36
CA GLY A 80 4.86 1.57 13.24
C GLY A 80 3.49 1.99 12.75
N SER A 81 2.51 1.13 12.90
CA SER A 81 1.10 1.44 12.64
C SER A 81 0.21 0.82 13.71
N ALA A 82 -0.84 1.51 14.06
CA ALA A 82 -1.84 1.05 15.02
C ALA A 82 -3.24 1.32 14.50
N ASN A 83 -4.10 0.33 14.61
CA ASN A 83 -5.52 0.42 14.33
C ASN A 83 -6.32 -0.34 15.40
N THR A 84 -7.62 -0.53 15.21
CA THR A 84 -8.47 -1.25 16.17
C THR A 84 -8.17 -2.75 16.25
N GLU A 85 -7.58 -3.31 15.20
CA GLU A 85 -7.39 -4.77 15.06
C GLU A 85 -5.99 -5.19 15.49
N ASP A 86 -4.96 -4.42 15.10
CA ASP A 86 -3.57 -4.74 15.40
C ASP A 86 -2.68 -3.50 15.61
N GLN A 87 -1.50 -3.77 16.14
CA GLN A 87 -0.37 -2.86 16.19
C GLN A 87 0.81 -3.57 15.53
N VAL A 88 1.40 -2.95 14.53
CA VAL A 88 2.50 -3.52 13.77
C VAL A 88 3.67 -2.58 13.80
N MET A 89 4.84 -3.08 14.19
CA MET A 89 6.12 -2.42 13.95
C MET A 89 6.87 -3.23 12.90
N LEU A 90 7.44 -2.57 11.93
CA LEU A 90 8.22 -3.15 10.85
C LEU A 90 9.59 -2.50 10.84
N LEU A 91 10.64 -3.31 11.01
CA LEU A 91 12.01 -2.93 10.70
C LEU A 91 12.32 -3.48 9.31
N ASP A 92 12.58 -2.59 8.36
CA ASP A 92 12.95 -2.92 6.99
C ASP A 92 14.40 -2.50 6.74
N SER A 93 15.27 -3.48 6.52
CA SER A 93 16.68 -3.31 6.23
C SER A 93 16.90 -3.53 4.74
N SER A 94 17.33 -2.50 4.01
CA SER A 94 17.56 -2.60 2.57
C SER A 94 18.94 -2.12 2.14
N ILE A 95 19.48 -2.81 1.15
CA ILE A 95 20.72 -2.45 0.46
C ILE A 95 20.41 -2.30 -1.02
N GLY A 96 20.84 -1.18 -1.60
CA GLY A 96 20.61 -0.88 -2.99
C GLY A 96 21.85 -0.36 -3.70
N TYR A 97 21.80 -0.40 -5.03
CA TYR A 97 22.83 0.13 -5.88
C TYR A 97 22.24 1.02 -6.98
N LEU A 98 22.68 2.27 -7.03
CA LEU A 98 22.25 3.25 -8.02
C LEU A 98 23.17 3.18 -9.25
N ILE A 99 22.59 2.84 -10.40
CA ILE A 99 23.28 2.80 -11.69
C ILE A 99 22.96 4.09 -12.44
N GLY A 100 23.97 4.95 -12.53
CA GLY A 100 23.79 6.28 -13.11
C GLY A 100 22.82 7.14 -12.29
N ARG A 101 21.89 7.82 -12.98
CA ARG A 101 20.88 8.72 -12.35
C ARG A 101 19.47 8.16 -12.38
N HIS A 102 19.29 7.01 -13.02
CA HIS A 102 17.98 6.56 -13.44
C HIS A 102 17.58 5.22 -12.88
N VAL A 103 18.51 4.33 -12.58
CA VAL A 103 18.23 2.94 -12.21
C VAL A 103 18.69 2.67 -10.78
N LEU A 104 17.77 2.31 -9.91
CA LEU A 104 18.07 1.78 -8.58
C LEU A 104 17.67 0.32 -8.53
N LEU A 105 18.64 -0.52 -8.13
CA LEU A 105 18.41 -1.91 -7.75
C LEU A 105 18.51 -1.98 -6.25
N ASP A 106 17.52 -2.53 -5.57
CA ASP A 106 17.62 -2.77 -4.14
C ASP A 106 17.03 -4.13 -3.74
N ALA A 107 17.43 -4.60 -2.58
CA ALA A 107 16.89 -5.79 -1.93
C ALA A 107 16.76 -5.52 -0.43
N GLY A 108 15.76 -6.08 0.18
CA GLY A 108 15.49 -5.84 1.60
C GLY A 108 14.87 -7.03 2.30
N VAL A 109 14.97 -6.96 3.62
CA VAL A 109 14.50 -7.97 4.55
C VAL A 109 13.65 -7.29 5.62
N PRO A 110 12.31 -7.47 5.60
CA PRO A 110 11.43 -6.91 6.60
C PRO A 110 11.31 -7.84 7.82
N VAL A 111 11.37 -7.27 9.03
CA VAL A 111 11.10 -7.95 10.29
C VAL A 111 9.89 -7.30 10.95
N TYR A 112 8.88 -8.10 11.23
CA TYR A 112 7.63 -7.68 11.84
C TYR A 112 7.62 -7.94 13.35
N PHE A 113 7.17 -6.95 14.11
CA PHE A 113 6.81 -7.06 15.52
C PHE A 113 5.32 -6.74 15.62
N ILE A 114 4.50 -7.73 15.89
CA ILE A 114 3.05 -7.63 15.80
C ILE A 114 2.42 -7.85 17.16
N ARG A 115 1.40 -7.05 17.45
CA ARG A 115 0.49 -7.22 18.56
C ARG A 115 -0.94 -7.23 18.00
N ALA A 116 -1.50 -8.41 17.85
CA ALA A 116 -2.83 -8.61 17.31
C ALA A 116 -3.87 -8.82 18.43
N ASN A 117 -5.04 -8.21 18.27
CA ASN A 117 -6.18 -8.43 19.15
C ASN A 117 -7.06 -9.52 18.56
N THR A 118 -7.19 -10.63 19.28
CA THR A 118 -8.05 -11.76 18.90
C THR A 118 -9.23 -11.84 19.82
N THR A 119 -10.41 -12.15 19.28
CA THR A 119 -11.62 -12.37 20.09
C THR A 119 -11.90 -13.88 20.15
N THR A 120 -11.93 -14.46 21.34
CA THR A 120 -12.26 -15.86 21.55
C THR A 120 -13.75 -16.11 21.33
N SER A 121 -14.14 -17.39 21.16
CA SER A 121 -15.56 -17.80 21.05
C SER A 121 -16.41 -17.41 22.26
N SER A 122 -15.80 -17.21 23.42
CA SER A 122 -16.46 -16.73 24.65
C SER A 122 -16.62 -15.20 24.68
N GLY A 123 -16.18 -14.46 23.64
CA GLY A 123 -16.20 -13.00 23.60
C GLY A 123 -15.08 -12.31 24.37
N ALA A 124 -14.16 -13.07 24.98
CA ALA A 124 -13.01 -12.50 25.64
C ALA A 124 -11.99 -12.00 24.61
N SER A 125 -11.50 -10.78 24.80
CA SER A 125 -10.38 -10.24 23.99
C SER A 125 -9.06 -10.80 24.53
N MET A 126 -8.27 -11.40 23.63
CA MET A 126 -6.90 -11.82 23.91
C MET A 126 -5.96 -11.04 23.01
N THR A 127 -4.84 -10.60 23.56
CA THR A 127 -3.77 -9.98 22.79
C THR A 127 -2.65 -11.00 22.59
N ASN A 128 -2.29 -11.23 21.33
CA ASN A 128 -1.18 -12.08 20.96
C ASN A 128 -0.04 -11.21 20.41
N SER A 129 1.19 -11.47 20.81
CA SER A 129 2.38 -10.75 20.35
C SER A 129 3.41 -11.73 19.82
N PHE A 130 3.91 -11.45 18.62
CA PHE A 130 4.92 -12.28 17.97
C PHE A 130 5.87 -11.43 17.11
N THR A 131 7.03 -12.01 16.80
CA THR A 131 8.05 -11.39 15.96
C THR A 131 8.38 -12.38 14.86
N GLU A 132 8.26 -11.94 13.61
CA GLU A 132 8.43 -12.79 12.44
C GLU A 132 9.20 -12.08 11.32
N LEU A 133 9.93 -12.87 10.55
CA LEU A 133 10.52 -12.44 9.29
C LEU A 133 9.39 -12.30 8.25
N GLY A 134 9.41 -11.23 7.51
CA GLY A 134 8.50 -11.05 6.37
C GLY A 134 9.05 -11.63 5.08
N ASP A 135 8.37 -11.31 3.99
CA ASP A 135 8.79 -11.71 2.65
C ASP A 135 9.99 -10.88 2.20
N VAL A 136 11.12 -11.54 1.97
CA VAL A 136 12.32 -10.92 1.38
C VAL A 136 11.97 -10.41 0.00
N TYR A 137 12.43 -9.21 -0.34
CA TYR A 137 12.11 -8.59 -1.62
C TYR A 137 13.33 -8.12 -2.40
N GLY A 138 13.14 -8.04 -3.71
CA GLY A 138 14.03 -7.34 -4.64
C GLY A 138 13.21 -6.32 -5.43
N GLN A 139 13.83 -5.19 -5.74
CA GLN A 139 13.17 -4.07 -6.39
C GLN A 139 14.06 -3.45 -7.47
N VAL A 140 13.44 -3.10 -8.59
CA VAL A 140 14.04 -2.27 -9.64
C VAL A 140 13.22 -1.01 -9.76
N ARG A 141 13.87 0.15 -9.64
CA ARG A 141 13.24 1.45 -9.84
C ARG A 141 13.92 2.21 -10.97
N LEU A 142 13.12 2.69 -11.90
CA LEU A 142 13.56 3.61 -12.95
C LEU A 142 12.98 4.99 -12.67
N SER A 143 13.82 6.03 -12.73
CA SER A 143 13.41 7.41 -12.48
C SER A 143 13.84 8.30 -13.63
N PHE A 144 12.90 9.05 -14.20
CA PHE A 144 13.10 9.97 -15.30
C PHE A 144 12.70 11.38 -14.87
N PRO A 145 13.59 12.11 -14.16
CA PRO A 145 13.32 13.47 -13.75
C PRO A 145 13.24 14.38 -14.97
N ASN A 146 12.18 15.18 -15.06
CA ASN A 146 11.99 16.14 -16.12
C ASN A 146 11.29 17.39 -15.54
N PRO A 147 11.74 18.63 -15.88
CA PRO A 147 11.09 19.84 -15.36
C PRO A 147 9.60 19.97 -15.68
N ALA A 148 9.14 19.32 -16.75
CA ALA A 148 7.73 19.34 -17.12
C ALA A 148 6.91 18.28 -16.37
N LEU A 149 7.46 17.06 -16.20
CA LEU A 149 6.76 15.94 -15.58
C LEU A 149 7.78 14.87 -15.17
N ASN A 150 7.89 14.57 -13.90
CA ASN A 150 8.69 13.45 -13.41
C ASN A 150 7.92 12.14 -13.63
N PHE A 151 8.63 11.12 -14.10
CA PHE A 151 8.10 9.76 -14.22
C PHE A 151 8.98 8.79 -13.45
N LYS A 152 8.35 7.92 -12.68
CA LYS A 152 9.00 6.83 -11.94
C LYS A 152 8.23 5.55 -12.20
N THR A 153 8.94 4.47 -12.48
CA THR A 153 8.36 3.13 -12.52
C THR A 153 9.16 2.20 -11.62
N GLN A 154 8.48 1.33 -10.92
CA GLN A 154 9.06 0.44 -9.92
C GLN A 154 8.43 -0.94 -10.05
N LEU A 155 9.27 -1.96 -10.10
CA LEU A 155 8.86 -3.36 -10.01
C LEU A 155 9.48 -3.96 -8.75
N THR A 156 8.63 -4.44 -7.86
CA THR A 156 9.03 -5.15 -6.63
C THR A 156 8.59 -6.60 -6.74
N GLY A 157 9.49 -7.54 -6.51
CA GLY A 157 9.19 -8.96 -6.36
C GLY A 157 9.47 -9.40 -4.92
N ARG A 158 8.61 -10.25 -4.34
CA ARG A 158 8.77 -10.80 -2.99
C ARG A 158 8.77 -12.31 -3.03
N ALA A 159 9.69 -12.91 -2.29
CA ALA A 159 9.73 -14.36 -2.06
C ALA A 159 8.96 -14.69 -0.78
N PRO A 160 8.17 -15.78 -0.73
CA PRO A 160 7.34 -16.14 0.41
C PRO A 160 8.18 -16.74 1.55
N THR A 161 8.95 -15.93 2.23
CA THR A 161 9.82 -16.32 3.36
C THR A 161 9.14 -16.10 4.71
N GLY A 162 8.07 -15.32 4.75
CA GLY A 162 7.29 -15.05 5.96
C GLY A 162 6.30 -16.17 6.31
N SER A 163 5.77 -16.11 7.53
CA SER A 163 4.78 -17.07 8.04
C SER A 163 3.38 -16.79 7.46
N THR A 164 2.75 -17.82 6.86
CA THR A 164 1.35 -17.74 6.41
C THR A 164 0.38 -17.92 7.57
N SER A 165 0.73 -18.74 8.58
CA SER A 165 -0.12 -18.94 9.75
C SER A 165 -0.32 -17.67 10.56
N ASP A 166 0.63 -16.75 10.50
CA ASP A 166 0.59 -15.48 11.22
C ASP A 166 0.14 -14.29 10.35
N GLY A 167 -0.29 -14.57 9.10
CA GLY A 167 -0.81 -13.58 8.17
C GLY A 167 0.21 -12.54 7.70
N ILE A 168 1.51 -12.93 7.68
CA ILE A 168 2.62 -12.09 7.24
C ILE A 168 2.92 -12.31 5.76
N SER A 169 2.80 -13.55 5.31
CA SER A 169 2.99 -13.96 3.93
C SER A 169 1.76 -14.67 3.41
N THR A 170 1.61 -14.70 2.10
CA THR A 170 0.59 -15.49 1.40
C THR A 170 1.08 -16.90 1.06
N GLY A 171 2.36 -17.23 1.34
CA GLY A 171 2.99 -18.47 0.90
C GLY A 171 3.27 -18.53 -0.60
N HIS A 172 3.02 -17.45 -1.33
CA HIS A 172 3.23 -17.33 -2.76
C HIS A 172 4.17 -16.17 -3.08
N ALA A 173 4.91 -16.29 -4.18
CA ALA A 173 5.68 -15.17 -4.71
C ALA A 173 4.72 -14.06 -5.14
N THR A 174 5.02 -12.83 -4.72
CA THR A 174 4.21 -11.68 -5.06
C THR A 174 5.00 -10.66 -5.86
N TYR A 175 4.28 -9.87 -6.66
CA TYR A 175 4.85 -8.76 -7.40
C TYR A 175 3.96 -7.52 -7.27
N ASP A 176 4.60 -6.36 -7.47
CA ASP A 176 3.95 -5.06 -7.57
C ASP A 176 4.70 -4.21 -8.59
N TRP A 177 4.00 -3.82 -9.63
CA TRP A 177 4.51 -2.90 -10.65
C TRP A 177 3.76 -1.59 -10.56
N THR A 178 4.43 -0.57 -10.05
CA THR A 178 3.88 0.76 -9.79
C THR A 178 4.48 1.80 -10.72
N ASN A 179 3.64 2.65 -11.28
CA ASN A 179 4.01 3.80 -12.12
C ASN A 179 3.51 5.07 -11.46
N ARG A 180 4.40 6.04 -11.29
CA ARG A 180 4.09 7.33 -10.69
C ARG A 180 4.50 8.46 -11.60
N ILE A 181 3.61 9.42 -11.74
CA ILE A 181 3.86 10.71 -12.35
C ILE A 181 3.65 11.79 -11.30
N ASP A 182 4.57 12.76 -11.26
CA ASP A 182 4.46 13.93 -10.40
C ASP A 182 5.04 15.17 -11.10
N ARG A 183 4.61 16.35 -10.65
CA ARG A 183 5.11 17.61 -11.16
C ARG A 183 5.24 18.64 -10.05
N ASP A 184 6.39 19.32 -10.01
CA ASP A 184 6.66 20.37 -9.02
C ASP A 184 6.11 21.72 -9.49
N PHE A 185 5.29 22.34 -8.63
CA PHE A 185 4.78 23.70 -8.77
C PHE A 185 5.24 24.56 -7.58
N GLY A 186 6.54 24.72 -7.42
CA GLY A 186 7.15 25.40 -6.29
C GLY A 186 7.00 24.61 -4.98
N HIS A 187 6.05 24.96 -4.14
CA HIS A 187 5.79 24.24 -2.90
C HIS A 187 4.84 23.06 -3.06
N TRP A 188 4.09 22.97 -4.14
CA TRP A 188 3.12 21.93 -4.41
C TRP A 188 3.64 20.89 -5.39
N THR A 189 3.48 19.64 -5.08
CA THR A 189 3.81 18.52 -5.96
C THR A 189 2.62 17.56 -6.02
N PRO A 190 1.65 17.78 -6.92
CA PRO A 190 0.62 16.81 -7.20
C PRO A 190 1.20 15.54 -7.84
N PHE A 191 0.59 14.40 -7.57
CA PHE A 191 0.99 13.12 -8.12
C PHE A 191 -0.18 12.21 -8.45
N LEU A 192 0.06 11.31 -9.37
CA LEU A 192 -0.79 10.17 -9.70
C LEU A 192 0.07 8.92 -9.73
N GLU A 193 -0.43 7.85 -9.12
CA GLU A 193 0.19 6.54 -9.10
C GLU A 193 -0.80 5.48 -9.57
N VAL A 194 -0.33 4.57 -10.43
CA VAL A 194 -1.12 3.46 -10.97
C VAL A 194 -0.24 2.22 -10.95
N GLY A 195 -0.76 1.11 -10.45
CA GLY A 195 -0.01 -0.14 -10.39
C GLY A 195 -0.86 -1.36 -10.68
N LEU A 196 -0.13 -2.45 -10.95
CA LEU A 196 -0.64 -3.81 -11.10
C LEU A 196 0.12 -4.72 -10.15
N ALA A 197 -0.59 -5.55 -9.40
CA ALA A 197 0.01 -6.42 -8.40
C ALA A 197 -0.81 -7.70 -8.23
N ASN A 198 -0.22 -8.71 -7.62
CA ASN A 198 -0.94 -9.91 -7.17
C ASN A 198 -1.03 -9.98 -5.63
N SER A 199 -0.73 -8.89 -4.95
CA SER A 199 -0.93 -8.70 -3.52
C SER A 199 -1.19 -7.22 -3.27
N ILE A 200 -2.08 -6.88 -2.34
CA ILE A 200 -2.32 -5.47 -2.01
C ILE A 200 -1.06 -4.88 -1.39
N PRO A 201 -0.45 -3.85 -2.01
CA PRO A 201 0.72 -3.22 -1.42
C PRO A 201 0.33 -2.45 -0.15
N ASP A 202 1.10 -2.66 0.92
CA ASP A 202 1.01 -1.82 2.10
C ASP A 202 1.60 -0.44 1.80
N ALA A 203 0.85 0.60 2.10
CA ALA A 203 1.39 1.95 2.11
C ALA A 203 2.14 2.22 3.43
N PHE A 204 3.08 3.17 3.42
CA PHE A 204 3.79 3.59 4.63
C PHE A 204 2.85 4.00 5.77
N VAL A 205 1.77 4.72 5.42
CA VAL A 205 0.78 5.23 6.37
C VAL A 205 -0.38 4.27 6.62
N TYR A 206 -0.44 3.14 5.92
CA TYR A 206 -1.53 2.18 6.05
C TYR A 206 -1.04 0.76 5.86
N ARG A 207 -1.08 -0.03 6.94
CA ARG A 207 -0.84 -1.47 6.94
C ARG A 207 -2.12 -2.20 7.25
N ARG A 208 -2.45 -3.13 6.39
CA ARG A 208 -3.63 -3.97 6.58
C ARG A 208 -3.34 -5.06 7.60
N PRO A 209 -4.33 -5.50 8.40
CA PRO A 209 -4.16 -6.60 9.35
C PRO A 209 -4.15 -7.98 8.67
N PHE A 210 -3.79 -8.04 7.39
CA PHE A 210 -3.74 -9.25 6.59
C PHE A 210 -2.76 -9.11 5.42
N ALA A 211 -2.26 -10.24 4.93
CA ALA A 211 -1.66 -10.37 3.62
C ALA A 211 -2.71 -10.82 2.60
N SER A 212 -2.59 -10.43 1.33
CA SER A 212 -3.53 -10.81 0.28
C SER A 212 -2.82 -11.42 -0.91
N TYR A 213 -3.51 -12.32 -1.62
CA TYR A 213 -3.05 -12.91 -2.87
C TYR A 213 -4.18 -12.97 -3.88
N GLY A 214 -3.94 -12.43 -5.07
CA GLY A 214 -4.86 -12.34 -6.19
C GLY A 214 -4.60 -11.07 -6.99
N GLU A 215 -4.88 -11.11 -8.28
CA GLU A 215 -4.61 -10.02 -9.22
C GLU A 215 -5.43 -8.77 -8.89
N LEU A 216 -4.78 -7.61 -8.93
CA LEU A 216 -5.40 -6.33 -8.66
C LEU A 216 -4.69 -5.17 -9.37
N ALA A 217 -5.43 -4.09 -9.59
CA ALA A 217 -4.88 -2.77 -9.88
C ALA A 217 -5.02 -1.90 -8.65
N HIS A 218 -4.06 -1.01 -8.45
CA HIS A 218 -4.15 0.01 -7.41
C HIS A 218 -3.90 1.39 -7.99
N PHE A 219 -4.56 2.37 -7.40
CA PHE A 219 -4.53 3.76 -7.81
C PHE A 219 -4.32 4.63 -6.60
N GLN A 220 -3.50 5.67 -6.72
CA GLN A 220 -3.35 6.68 -5.70
C GLN A 220 -3.20 8.05 -6.38
N ALA A 221 -3.94 9.03 -5.91
CA ALA A 221 -3.81 10.41 -6.36
C ALA A 221 -3.76 11.35 -5.17
N GLY A 222 -2.89 12.35 -5.24
CA GLY A 222 -2.71 13.25 -4.12
C GLY A 222 -1.79 14.41 -4.44
N ALA A 223 -1.39 15.10 -3.37
CA ALA A 223 -0.40 16.15 -3.46
C ALA A 223 0.44 16.21 -2.19
N SER A 224 1.68 16.66 -2.33
CA SER A 224 2.53 17.07 -1.22
C SER A 224 2.73 18.57 -1.24
N TYR A 225 2.93 19.15 -0.06
CA TYR A 225 3.21 20.56 0.13
C TYR A 225 4.46 20.74 0.98
N HIS A 226 5.49 21.35 0.42
CA HIS A 226 6.72 21.68 1.12
C HIS A 226 6.51 22.96 1.94
N VAL A 227 6.30 22.82 3.23
CA VAL A 227 6.11 23.96 4.14
C VAL A 227 7.42 24.72 4.29
N VAL A 228 8.49 23.98 4.57
CA VAL A 228 9.88 24.43 4.61
C VAL A 228 10.79 23.29 4.13
N ASN A 229 12.08 23.53 3.97
CA ASN A 229 13.02 22.54 3.39
C ASN A 229 13.11 21.21 4.15
N TRP A 230 12.76 21.19 5.42
CA TRP A 230 12.80 20.01 6.28
C TRP A 230 11.42 19.49 6.69
N LEU A 231 10.33 20.15 6.26
CA LEU A 231 8.96 19.79 6.62
C LEU A 231 8.07 19.69 5.38
N ASN A 232 7.48 18.54 5.19
CA ASN A 232 6.55 18.25 4.11
C ASN A 232 5.24 17.66 4.64
N VAL A 233 4.12 18.08 4.07
CA VAL A 233 2.78 17.55 4.35
C VAL A 233 2.24 16.93 3.08
N ALA A 234 1.62 15.76 3.16
CA ALA A 234 1.02 15.09 2.00
C ALA A 234 -0.38 14.59 2.32
N ALA A 235 -1.24 14.58 1.31
CA ALA A 235 -2.55 13.94 1.38
C ALA A 235 -2.87 13.25 0.07
N SER A 236 -3.55 12.11 0.13
CA SER A 236 -3.95 11.33 -1.05
C SER A 236 -5.21 10.52 -0.81
N GLY A 237 -5.91 10.22 -1.91
CA GLY A 237 -6.91 9.16 -1.97
C GLY A 237 -6.34 7.95 -2.67
N PHE A 238 -6.78 6.75 -2.28
CA PHE A 238 -6.39 5.49 -2.89
C PHE A 238 -7.60 4.61 -3.21
N ASP A 239 -7.42 3.73 -4.18
CA ASP A 239 -8.40 2.73 -4.60
C ASP A 239 -7.67 1.44 -5.02
N VAL A 240 -8.19 0.29 -4.59
CA VAL A 240 -7.71 -1.04 -4.93
C VAL A 240 -8.83 -1.78 -5.62
N ALA A 241 -8.62 -2.14 -6.88
CA ALA A 241 -9.58 -2.79 -7.75
C ALA A 241 -9.10 -4.22 -8.10
N PRO A 242 -9.41 -5.22 -7.28
CA PRO A 242 -9.05 -6.60 -7.55
C PRO A 242 -10.01 -7.24 -8.56
N TRP A 243 -9.53 -8.30 -9.23
CA TRP A 243 -10.36 -9.16 -10.09
C TRP A 243 -10.05 -10.64 -9.85
N GLY A 244 -10.96 -11.50 -10.27
CA GLY A 244 -10.83 -12.95 -10.05
C GLY A 244 -11.01 -13.36 -8.59
N SER A 245 -10.40 -14.49 -8.24
CA SER A 245 -10.40 -15.02 -6.88
C SER A 245 -9.32 -14.33 -6.05
N GLN A 246 -9.67 -14.00 -4.81
CA GLN A 246 -8.77 -13.36 -3.86
C GLN A 246 -8.65 -14.26 -2.62
N THR A 247 -7.44 -14.35 -2.05
CA THR A 247 -7.16 -15.00 -0.79
C THR A 247 -6.60 -13.99 0.18
N ILE A 248 -7.08 -14.00 1.42
CA ILE A 248 -6.59 -13.18 2.52
C ILE A 248 -6.08 -14.10 3.62
N ASP A 249 -4.85 -13.87 4.06
CA ASP A 249 -4.20 -14.50 5.21
C ASP A 249 -4.15 -13.46 6.34
N SER A 250 -5.00 -13.64 7.35
CA SER A 250 -5.24 -12.65 8.40
C SER A 250 -4.33 -12.85 9.60
N ARG A 251 -3.78 -11.76 10.14
CA ARG A 251 -3.11 -11.71 11.45
C ARG A 251 -4.11 -11.76 12.61
N VAL A 252 -5.35 -11.39 12.32
CA VAL A 252 -6.44 -11.32 13.31
C VAL A 252 -7.44 -12.42 12.99
N ALA A 253 -7.57 -13.41 13.88
CA ALA A 253 -8.54 -14.47 13.74
C ALA A 253 -9.61 -14.37 14.83
N ARG A 254 -10.86 -14.42 14.45
CA ARG A 254 -11.99 -14.60 15.38
C ARG A 254 -12.42 -16.07 15.36
N ASN A 255 -12.13 -16.81 16.43
CA ASN A 255 -12.69 -18.12 16.66
C ASN A 255 -14.14 -17.97 17.11
N GLY A 256 -15.10 -17.92 16.18
CA GLY A 256 -16.51 -17.84 16.54
C GLY A 256 -17.42 -18.00 15.33
N SER A 257 -18.38 -18.88 15.43
CA SER A 257 -19.44 -19.19 14.45
C SER A 257 -20.49 -18.08 14.29
N GLY A 258 -20.13 -16.85 14.50
CA GLY A 258 -21.00 -15.68 14.42
C GLY A 258 -20.78 -14.83 13.18
N ALA A 259 -20.69 -15.44 12.00
CA ALA A 259 -20.73 -14.73 10.74
C ALA A 259 -22.14 -14.18 10.45
N THR A 260 -22.62 -13.29 11.28
CA THR A 260 -23.73 -12.41 10.92
C THR A 260 -23.16 -11.28 10.09
N GLY A 261 -22.95 -11.52 8.83
CA GLY A 261 -22.97 -10.72 7.62
C GLY A 261 -22.42 -9.29 7.54
N HIS A 262 -21.91 -8.68 8.57
CA HIS A 262 -21.56 -7.25 8.58
C HIS A 262 -20.18 -6.90 9.18
N GLY A 263 -19.30 -7.88 9.40
CA GLY A 263 -17.92 -7.62 9.82
C GLY A 263 -16.92 -7.69 8.67
N PRO A 264 -15.70 -7.09 8.80
CA PRO A 264 -14.65 -7.22 7.80
C PRO A 264 -14.35 -8.69 7.52
N PRO A 265 -14.23 -9.12 6.25
CA PRO A 265 -14.10 -10.53 5.87
C PRO A 265 -12.82 -11.19 6.41
N PHE A 266 -11.75 -10.44 6.65
CA PHE A 266 -10.50 -10.94 7.19
C PHE A 266 -10.54 -11.34 8.67
N LEU A 267 -11.67 -11.09 9.37
CA LEU A 267 -11.84 -11.48 10.77
C LEU A 267 -12.47 -12.88 10.93
N GLN A 268 -12.79 -13.58 9.85
CA GLN A 268 -13.51 -14.86 9.87
C GLN A 268 -12.61 -16.10 10.04
N GLY A 269 -11.30 -15.94 9.93
CA GLY A 269 -10.34 -17.05 10.05
C GLY A 269 -8.94 -16.61 9.67
N HIS A 270 -7.97 -17.53 9.78
CA HIS A 270 -6.60 -17.24 9.34
C HIS A 270 -6.50 -17.08 7.82
N GLN A 271 -7.21 -17.93 7.08
CA GLN A 271 -7.24 -17.85 5.61
C GLN A 271 -8.68 -17.79 5.12
N THR A 272 -8.95 -16.85 4.22
CA THR A 272 -10.27 -16.68 3.58
C THR A 272 -10.07 -16.50 2.09
N THR A 273 -10.76 -17.32 1.28
CA THR A 273 -10.77 -17.19 -0.19
C THR A 273 -12.17 -16.79 -0.65
N GLY A 274 -12.25 -15.84 -1.56
CA GLY A 274 -13.52 -15.33 -2.07
C GLY A 274 -13.38 -14.62 -3.42
N GLY A 275 -14.44 -13.93 -3.84
CA GLY A 275 -14.43 -13.10 -5.04
C GLY A 275 -13.63 -11.80 -4.87
N SER A 276 -13.60 -11.01 -5.94
CA SER A 276 -12.81 -9.77 -6.00
C SER A 276 -13.14 -8.76 -4.89
N SER A 277 -14.39 -8.71 -4.42
CA SER A 277 -14.79 -7.80 -3.34
C SER A 277 -14.07 -8.05 -2.01
N LEU A 278 -13.46 -9.25 -1.83
CA LEU A 278 -12.74 -9.59 -0.61
C LEU A 278 -11.50 -8.72 -0.38
N ALA A 279 -10.80 -8.37 -1.46
CA ALA A 279 -9.58 -7.55 -1.41
C ALA A 279 -9.78 -6.12 -1.93
N ALA A 280 -11.01 -5.74 -2.29
CA ALA A 280 -11.32 -4.37 -2.69
C ALA A 280 -11.14 -3.43 -1.50
N ASP A 281 -10.51 -2.29 -1.74
CA ASP A 281 -10.29 -1.28 -0.71
C ASP A 281 -10.24 0.12 -1.33
N ASN A 282 -10.69 1.12 -0.57
CA ASN A 282 -10.55 2.51 -0.95
C ASN A 282 -10.51 3.39 0.29
N GLY A 283 -9.93 4.56 0.16
CA GLY A 283 -9.82 5.45 1.29
C GLY A 283 -8.96 6.67 1.02
N PHE A 284 -8.50 7.26 2.10
CA PHE A 284 -7.60 8.40 2.05
C PHE A 284 -6.51 8.31 3.10
N SER A 285 -5.43 9.04 2.87
CA SER A 285 -4.32 9.18 3.80
C SER A 285 -3.82 10.62 3.86
N ALA A 286 -3.27 10.99 5.01
CA ALA A 286 -2.55 12.23 5.21
C ALA A 286 -1.31 11.96 6.06
N GLY A 287 -0.23 12.68 5.80
CA GLY A 287 1.02 12.47 6.50
C GLY A 287 1.88 13.72 6.59
N LEU A 288 2.77 13.70 7.55
CA LEU A 288 3.78 14.70 7.81
C LEU A 288 5.15 14.03 7.75
N SER A 289 6.09 14.65 7.05
CA SER A 289 7.49 14.20 6.92
C SER A 289 8.42 15.28 7.43
N ILE A 290 9.34 14.92 8.30
CA ILE A 290 10.34 15.81 8.90
C ILE A 290 11.73 15.25 8.59
N SER A 291 12.53 15.98 7.82
CA SER A 291 13.89 15.60 7.40
C SER A 291 14.92 16.57 7.99
N PRO A 292 15.26 16.47 9.30
CA PRO A 292 16.16 17.42 9.94
C PRO A 292 17.58 17.36 9.38
N THR A 293 17.98 16.22 8.85
CA THR A 293 19.27 15.98 8.20
C THR A 293 19.08 15.21 6.89
N LYS A 294 20.16 15.02 6.13
CA LYS A 294 20.13 14.16 4.92
C LYS A 294 20.18 12.67 5.22
N ALA A 295 20.39 12.33 6.49
CA ALA A 295 20.56 10.95 6.93
C ALA A 295 19.32 10.41 7.65
N ILE A 296 18.43 11.27 8.14
CA ILE A 296 17.32 10.85 9.01
C ILE A 296 16.04 11.53 8.56
N ASP A 297 14.99 10.74 8.37
CA ASP A 297 13.63 11.16 8.09
C ASP A 297 12.68 10.60 9.15
N PHE A 298 11.82 11.47 9.67
CA PHE A 298 10.71 11.10 10.55
C PHE A 298 9.39 11.29 9.79
N THR A 299 8.46 10.39 9.99
CA THR A 299 7.14 10.49 9.38
C THR A 299 6.05 10.15 10.38
N VAL A 300 4.93 10.83 10.28
CA VAL A 300 3.70 10.53 11.01
C VAL A 300 2.56 10.58 10.01
N GLY A 301 1.62 9.66 10.11
CA GLY A 301 0.51 9.59 9.18
C GLY A 301 -0.78 9.09 9.81
N TYR A 302 -1.85 9.38 9.10
CA TYR A 302 -3.17 8.86 9.34
C TYR A 302 -3.75 8.37 8.02
N SER A 303 -4.43 7.25 8.05
CA SER A 303 -5.19 6.74 6.91
C SER A 303 -6.52 6.14 7.35
N ARG A 304 -7.49 6.19 6.46
CA ARG A 304 -8.79 5.55 6.61
C ARG A 304 -9.08 4.69 5.40
N SER A 305 -9.28 3.41 5.63
CA SER A 305 -9.97 2.52 4.69
C SER A 305 -11.47 2.68 4.89
N THR A 306 -12.18 3.07 3.84
CA THR A 306 -13.64 3.20 3.90
C THR A 306 -14.33 1.87 3.66
N HIS A 307 -13.68 0.94 2.98
CA HIS A 307 -14.22 -0.39 2.72
C HIS A 307 -14.19 -1.26 3.99
N TYR A 308 -13.09 -1.25 4.72
CA TYR A 308 -12.93 -2.03 5.95
C TYR A 308 -13.34 -1.26 7.22
N ASP A 309 -13.71 0.02 7.09
CA ASP A 309 -13.98 0.93 8.23
C ASP A 309 -12.82 1.01 9.22
N LEU A 310 -11.60 1.01 8.70
CA LEU A 310 -10.39 0.91 9.50
C LEU A 310 -9.64 2.25 9.51
N ASN A 311 -9.40 2.77 10.72
CA ASN A 311 -8.59 3.96 10.95
C ASN A 311 -7.20 3.52 11.43
N THR A 312 -6.15 4.01 10.78
CA THR A 312 -4.77 3.66 11.10
C THR A 312 -3.95 4.92 11.36
N VAL A 313 -3.25 4.94 12.47
CA VAL A 313 -2.21 5.94 12.76
C VAL A 313 -0.86 5.27 12.56
N SER A 314 0.06 5.96 11.92
CA SER A 314 1.40 5.44 11.63
C SER A 314 2.48 6.44 12.00
N PHE A 315 3.66 5.92 12.28
CA PHE A 315 4.90 6.67 12.43
C PHE A 315 6.05 5.93 11.75
N GLY A 316 7.11 6.63 11.42
CA GLY A 316 8.29 6.00 10.85
C GLY A 316 9.55 6.81 11.06
N ILE A 317 10.66 6.09 11.08
CA ILE A 317 12.01 6.64 11.11
C ILE A 317 12.79 5.92 10.01
N ALA A 318 13.33 6.66 9.05
CA ALA A 318 14.23 6.13 8.05
C ALA A 318 15.64 6.71 8.25
N VAL A 319 16.63 5.84 8.19
CA VAL A 319 18.03 6.19 8.42
C VAL A 319 18.88 5.74 7.24
N ASN A 320 19.53 6.70 6.58
CA ASN A 320 20.55 6.40 5.58
C ASN A 320 21.89 6.15 6.28
N MET A 321 22.20 4.87 6.51
CA MET A 321 23.39 4.43 7.23
C MET A 321 24.69 4.89 6.56
N ARG A 322 24.71 4.91 5.22
CA ARG A 322 25.88 5.40 4.48
C ARG A 322 26.13 6.89 4.70
N ALA A 323 25.08 7.71 4.74
CA ALA A 323 25.24 9.14 5.02
C ALA A 323 25.83 9.39 6.40
N ILE A 324 25.48 8.56 7.39
CA ILE A 324 26.04 8.62 8.74
C ILE A 324 27.51 8.18 8.73
N LEU A 325 27.84 7.06 8.09
CA LEU A 325 29.20 6.51 8.07
C LEU A 325 30.18 7.37 7.26
N SER A 326 29.71 8.09 6.24
CA SER A 326 30.54 8.97 5.43
C SER A 326 30.80 10.35 6.08
N HIS A 327 29.99 10.75 7.08
CA HIS A 327 30.14 12.01 7.79
C HIS A 327 30.03 11.78 9.32
N PRO A 328 31.09 11.24 9.97
CA PRO A 328 31.05 10.88 11.40
C PRO A 328 30.94 12.08 12.37
N GLY A 329 30.66 13.27 11.86
CA GLY A 329 30.51 14.51 12.64
C GLY A 329 29.10 15.15 12.55
N LEU A 330 28.08 14.40 12.13
CA LEU A 330 26.66 14.84 12.15
C LEU A 330 26.06 14.66 13.55
#